data_bac9c7ad1ba39801b1051b595a4e7f9c
#
_entry.id   bac9c7ad1ba39801b1051b595a4e7f9c
#
_cell.length_a   1.000
_cell.length_b   1.000
_cell.length_c   1.000
_cell.angle_alpha   90.00
_cell.angle_beta   90.00
_cell.angle_gamma   90.00
#
_symmetry.space_group_name_H-M   'P 1'
#
loop_
_entity.id
_entity.type
_entity.pdbx_description
1 polymer ?
#
loop_
_entity_poly.entity_id
_entity_poly.type
_entity_poly.pdbx_seq_one_letter_code
_entity_poly.pdbx_strand_id
1 'polypeptide(L)'
;MRSSAASDVYKRQAKKYTEMAKKMAIEWERKANDGDHYRLAFDRPDTWSQKYNFVWDKTLGMNVLPTEIMKKEVAFYLKNQNKYGLPLDNRFTWGKIDDTVWSATMADSESDFQELIRPIWKYVNETSSRVPLGDWYETLNADYINFRARSVVGGVFMKSLDHYLRNKRK
;
A
#
# COMPACT_ATOMS: atom_id res chain seq x y z
N MET A 1 6.16 -37.31 -14.03
CA MET A 1 4.86 -36.77 -14.57
C MET A 1 3.98 -36.30 -13.43
N ARG A 2 3.67 -35.03 -13.37
CA ARG A 2 2.60 -34.58 -12.45
C ARG A 2 1.29 -35.10 -13.03
N SER A 3 0.51 -35.80 -12.23
CA SER A 3 -0.79 -36.35 -12.63
C SER A 3 -1.70 -35.24 -13.17
N SER A 4 -2.31 -35.45 -14.34
CA SER A 4 -3.31 -34.52 -14.92
C SER A 4 -4.44 -34.20 -13.93
N ALA A 5 -4.84 -35.19 -13.13
CA ALA A 5 -5.86 -35.03 -12.09
C ALA A 5 -5.46 -34.00 -11.00
N ALA A 6 -4.21 -34.00 -10.54
CA ALA A 6 -3.73 -32.98 -9.57
C ALA A 6 -3.74 -31.59 -10.18
N SER A 7 -3.32 -31.44 -11.45
CA SER A 7 -3.38 -30.17 -12.17
C SER A 7 -4.82 -29.66 -12.27
N ASP A 8 -5.80 -30.51 -12.54
CA ASP A 8 -7.20 -30.13 -12.68
C ASP A 8 -7.85 -29.75 -11.34
N VAL A 9 -7.43 -30.41 -10.24
CA VAL A 9 -7.86 -30.03 -8.89
C VAL A 9 -7.36 -28.61 -8.56
N TYR A 10 -6.07 -28.34 -8.78
CA TYR A 10 -5.50 -27.01 -8.52
C TYR A 10 -6.14 -25.91 -9.38
N LYS A 11 -6.41 -26.16 -10.65
CA LYS A 11 -7.10 -25.20 -11.53
C LYS A 11 -8.52 -24.88 -11.04
N ARG A 12 -9.27 -25.90 -10.63
CA ARG A 12 -10.63 -25.71 -10.07
C ARG A 12 -10.59 -24.94 -8.76
N GLN A 13 -9.65 -25.24 -7.87
CA GLN A 13 -9.46 -24.50 -6.63
C GLN A 13 -9.06 -23.05 -6.90
N ALA A 14 -8.11 -22.79 -7.78
CA ALA A 14 -7.68 -21.45 -8.16
C ALA A 14 -8.88 -20.61 -8.66
N LYS A 15 -9.68 -21.17 -9.58
CA LYS A 15 -10.90 -20.50 -10.09
C LYS A 15 -11.88 -20.19 -8.95
N LYS A 16 -12.20 -21.17 -8.12
CA LYS A 16 -13.13 -21.02 -6.99
C LYS A 16 -12.69 -19.91 -6.04
N TYR A 17 -11.42 -19.92 -5.61
CA TYR A 17 -10.92 -18.93 -4.67
C TYR A 17 -10.78 -17.53 -5.29
N THR A 18 -10.43 -17.44 -6.57
CA THR A 18 -10.44 -16.15 -7.29
C THR A 18 -11.85 -15.54 -7.34
N GLU A 19 -12.87 -16.33 -7.65
CA GLU A 19 -14.25 -15.87 -7.66
C GLU A 19 -14.72 -15.43 -6.25
N MET A 20 -14.34 -16.18 -5.22
CA MET A 20 -14.63 -15.79 -3.82
C MET A 20 -13.92 -14.48 -3.46
N ALA A 21 -12.64 -14.34 -3.78
CA ALA A 21 -11.87 -13.12 -3.49
C ALA A 21 -12.49 -11.88 -4.18
N LYS A 22 -12.92 -12.00 -5.43
CA LYS A 22 -13.63 -10.91 -6.14
C LYS A 22 -14.94 -10.52 -5.48
N LYS A 23 -15.73 -11.49 -5.04
CA LYS A 23 -16.98 -11.20 -4.28
C LYS A 23 -16.68 -10.50 -2.97
N MET A 24 -15.65 -10.94 -2.26
CA MET A 24 -15.20 -10.30 -1.01
C MET A 24 -14.69 -8.87 -1.25
N ALA A 25 -13.99 -8.63 -2.35
CA ALA A 25 -13.51 -7.29 -2.71
C ALA A 25 -14.67 -6.31 -2.96
N ILE A 26 -15.71 -6.74 -3.67
CA ILE A 26 -16.92 -5.94 -3.89
C ILE A 26 -17.63 -5.64 -2.57
N GLU A 27 -17.79 -6.63 -1.70
CA GLU A 27 -18.42 -6.45 -0.40
C GLU A 27 -17.60 -5.56 0.53
N TRP A 28 -16.25 -5.70 0.48
CA TRP A 28 -15.32 -4.84 1.20
C TRP A 28 -15.49 -3.39 0.73
N GLU A 29 -15.49 -3.14 -0.59
CA GLU A 29 -15.66 -1.82 -1.16
C GLU A 29 -16.97 -1.17 -0.68
N ARG A 30 -18.08 -1.91 -0.74
CA ARG A 30 -19.38 -1.44 -0.29
C ARG A 30 -19.39 -1.05 1.20
N LYS A 31 -18.72 -1.81 2.07
CA LYS A 31 -18.68 -1.57 3.52
C LYS A 31 -17.66 -0.51 3.93
N ALA A 32 -16.54 -0.45 3.25
CA ALA A 32 -15.46 0.45 3.58
C ALA A 32 -15.62 1.85 2.98
N ASN A 33 -16.44 2.01 1.94
CA ASN A 33 -16.57 3.28 1.21
C ASN A 33 -17.02 4.42 2.14
N ASP A 34 -16.28 5.55 2.09
CA ASP A 34 -16.57 6.76 2.84
C ASP A 34 -16.39 8.01 1.94
N GLY A 35 -16.99 7.95 0.74
CA GLY A 35 -16.89 9.04 -0.22
C GLY A 35 -15.59 9.03 -1.01
N ASP A 36 -14.65 9.88 -0.67
CA ASP A 36 -13.37 10.04 -1.40
C ASP A 36 -12.25 9.11 -0.90
N HIS A 37 -12.51 8.28 0.09
CA HIS A 37 -11.57 7.31 0.67
C HIS A 37 -12.29 6.05 1.19
N TYR A 38 -11.52 5.14 1.79
CA TYR A 38 -12.03 3.95 2.46
C TYR A 38 -11.66 3.94 3.94
N ARG A 39 -12.63 3.58 4.77
CA ARG A 39 -12.55 3.57 6.24
C ARG A 39 -11.40 2.72 6.76
N LEU A 40 -10.91 3.09 7.93
CA LEU A 40 -10.00 2.26 8.74
C LEU A 40 -10.72 0.98 9.22
N ALA A 41 -11.97 1.11 9.67
CA ALA A 41 -12.83 0.01 10.08
C ALA A 41 -14.27 0.25 9.61
N PHE A 42 -15.00 -0.80 9.28
CA PHE A 42 -16.33 -0.71 8.64
C PHE A 42 -17.35 0.08 9.47
N ASP A 43 -17.26 0.02 10.78
CA ASP A 43 -18.15 0.64 11.75
C ASP A 43 -17.71 2.05 12.18
N ARG A 44 -16.63 2.59 11.58
CA ARG A 44 -16.06 3.88 11.95
C ARG A 44 -16.04 4.84 10.75
N PRO A 45 -17.10 5.60 10.51
CA PRO A 45 -17.10 6.66 9.50
C PRO A 45 -16.06 7.74 9.84
N ASP A 46 -15.66 8.52 8.84
CA ASP A 46 -14.66 9.59 8.94
C ASP A 46 -13.27 9.10 9.40
N THR A 47 -12.99 7.79 9.27
CA THR A 47 -11.67 7.22 9.55
C THR A 47 -11.04 6.68 8.28
N TRP A 48 -9.70 6.75 8.21
CA TRP A 48 -8.96 6.21 7.08
C TRP A 48 -7.65 5.55 7.52
N SER A 49 -7.10 4.72 6.66
CA SER A 49 -5.75 4.18 6.78
C SER A 49 -5.17 3.93 5.40
N GLN A 50 -3.85 3.89 5.30
CA GLN A 50 -3.19 3.42 4.08
C GLN A 50 -3.61 1.97 3.78
N LYS A 51 -4.01 1.71 2.53
CA LYS A 51 -4.35 0.37 2.03
C LYS A 51 -3.14 -0.24 1.30
N TYR A 52 -1.95 -0.06 1.85
CA TYR A 52 -0.67 -0.40 1.24
C TYR A 52 -0.61 -1.85 0.72
N ASN A 53 -1.26 -2.79 1.37
CA ASN A 53 -1.30 -4.18 0.93
C ASN A 53 -2.01 -4.39 -0.42
N PHE A 54 -2.79 -3.44 -0.91
CA PHE A 54 -3.43 -3.54 -2.22
C PHE A 54 -2.44 -3.49 -3.38
N VAL A 55 -1.23 -2.99 -3.13
CA VAL A 55 -0.14 -3.00 -4.11
C VAL A 55 0.13 -4.40 -4.67
N TRP A 56 -0.11 -5.46 -3.89
CA TRP A 56 0.10 -6.84 -4.33
C TRP A 56 -0.87 -7.27 -5.42
N ASP A 57 -2.11 -6.78 -5.40
CA ASP A 57 -3.07 -7.04 -6.48
C ASP A 57 -2.55 -6.49 -7.82
N LYS A 58 -2.05 -5.25 -7.80
CA LYS A 58 -1.42 -4.57 -8.94
C LYS A 58 -0.12 -5.28 -9.37
N THR A 59 0.80 -5.46 -8.43
CA THR A 59 2.15 -5.99 -8.70
C THR A 59 2.14 -7.44 -9.17
N LEU A 60 1.24 -8.26 -8.66
CA LEU A 60 1.08 -9.66 -9.09
C LEU A 60 0.08 -9.83 -10.25
N GLY A 61 -0.66 -8.78 -10.60
CA GLY A 61 -1.66 -8.82 -11.67
C GLY A 61 -2.82 -9.77 -11.36
N MET A 62 -3.25 -9.82 -10.10
CA MET A 62 -4.30 -10.74 -9.66
C MET A 62 -5.68 -10.30 -10.13
N ASN A 63 -5.90 -8.99 -10.32
CA ASN A 63 -7.16 -8.39 -10.76
C ASN A 63 -8.36 -8.81 -9.89
N VAL A 64 -8.16 -8.83 -8.59
CA VAL A 64 -9.17 -9.10 -7.57
C VAL A 64 -9.91 -7.83 -7.19
N LEU A 65 -9.17 -6.72 -7.01
CA LEU A 65 -9.73 -5.43 -6.66
C LEU A 65 -10.13 -4.64 -7.91
N PRO A 66 -11.28 -3.93 -7.90
CA PRO A 66 -11.57 -2.89 -8.88
C PRO A 66 -10.45 -1.83 -8.92
N THR A 67 -9.99 -1.46 -10.11
CA THR A 67 -8.87 -0.51 -10.28
C THR A 67 -9.16 0.88 -9.69
N GLU A 68 -10.41 1.27 -9.65
CA GLU A 68 -10.84 2.57 -9.10
C GLU A 68 -10.56 2.69 -7.59
N ILE A 69 -10.50 1.58 -6.85
CA ILE A 69 -10.17 1.59 -5.42
C ILE A 69 -8.78 2.21 -5.20
N MET A 70 -7.76 1.73 -5.94
CA MET A 70 -6.40 2.24 -5.79
C MET A 70 -6.29 3.70 -6.23
N LYS A 71 -6.97 4.10 -7.31
CA LYS A 71 -6.99 5.50 -7.77
C LYS A 71 -7.59 6.43 -6.73
N LYS A 72 -8.73 6.04 -6.13
CA LYS A 72 -9.39 6.80 -5.08
C LYS A 72 -8.45 7.00 -3.89
N GLU A 73 -7.85 5.93 -3.40
CA GLU A 73 -6.92 5.99 -2.26
C GLU A 73 -5.68 6.85 -2.57
N VAL A 74 -5.06 6.70 -3.73
CA VAL A 74 -3.92 7.52 -4.13
C VAL A 74 -4.31 9.00 -4.19
N ALA A 75 -5.44 9.34 -4.78
CA ALA A 75 -5.94 10.72 -4.83
C ALA A 75 -6.21 11.30 -3.44
N PHE A 76 -6.70 10.50 -2.52
CA PHE A 76 -6.90 10.87 -1.12
C PHE A 76 -5.56 11.07 -0.40
N TYR A 77 -4.61 10.16 -0.57
CA TYR A 77 -3.29 10.24 0.07
C TYR A 77 -2.51 11.48 -0.33
N LEU A 78 -2.56 11.86 -1.61
CA LEU A 78 -1.90 13.07 -2.12
C LEU A 78 -2.38 14.35 -1.39
N LYS A 79 -3.64 14.40 -0.96
CA LYS A 79 -4.23 15.54 -0.25
C LYS A 79 -3.95 15.53 1.26
N ASN A 80 -3.60 14.37 1.82
CA ASN A 80 -3.53 14.17 3.28
C ASN A 80 -2.10 13.98 3.80
N GLN A 81 -1.10 14.33 3.01
CA GLN A 81 0.30 14.31 3.43
C GLN A 81 0.62 15.45 4.39
N ASN A 82 1.41 15.15 5.40
CA ASN A 82 2.06 16.13 6.26
C ASN A 82 3.43 16.54 5.66
N LYS A 83 4.13 17.42 6.37
CA LYS A 83 5.45 17.94 5.95
C LYS A 83 6.46 16.86 5.55
N TYR A 84 6.43 15.70 6.24
CA TYR A 84 7.38 14.60 6.03
C TYR A 84 6.72 13.31 5.52
N GLY A 85 5.47 13.35 5.09
CA GLY A 85 4.80 12.26 4.43
C GLY A 85 3.42 11.93 4.95
N LEU A 86 2.90 10.83 4.43
CA LEU A 86 1.56 10.37 4.72
C LEU A 86 1.53 9.61 6.06
N PRO A 87 0.65 9.98 7.01
CA PRO A 87 0.39 9.14 8.18
C PRO A 87 -0.12 7.75 7.78
N LEU A 88 0.11 6.76 8.62
CA LEU A 88 -0.39 5.40 8.40
C LEU A 88 -1.92 5.34 8.41
N ASP A 89 -2.51 6.11 9.31
CA ASP A 89 -3.96 6.30 9.46
C ASP A 89 -4.26 7.61 10.23
N ASN A 90 -5.52 7.93 10.43
CA ASN A 90 -5.92 9.18 11.10
C ASN A 90 -5.94 9.11 12.63
N ARG A 91 -5.48 8.04 13.26
CA ARG A 91 -5.37 7.95 14.73
C ARG A 91 -4.17 8.72 15.28
N PHE A 92 -3.08 8.77 14.48
CA PHE A 92 -1.83 9.46 14.83
C PHE A 92 -1.21 10.09 13.59
N THR A 93 -0.26 10.97 13.80
CA THR A 93 0.53 11.59 12.72
C THR A 93 1.75 10.75 12.31
N TRP A 94 1.77 9.49 12.68
CA TRP A 94 2.91 8.60 12.45
C TRP A 94 2.87 7.98 11.05
N GLY A 95 3.96 8.11 10.33
CA GLY A 95 4.17 7.46 9.04
C GLY A 95 5.08 6.24 9.13
N LYS A 96 4.99 5.40 8.11
CA LYS A 96 5.92 4.29 7.87
C LYS A 96 6.43 4.36 6.45
N ILE A 97 7.75 4.37 6.28
CA ILE A 97 8.37 4.58 4.98
C ILE A 97 8.05 3.44 3.99
N ASP A 98 8.10 2.20 4.44
CA ASP A 98 7.79 1.01 3.64
C ASP A 98 6.32 1.01 3.19
N ASP A 99 5.37 1.20 4.10
CA ASP A 99 3.94 1.23 3.81
C ASP A 99 3.58 2.39 2.87
N THR A 100 4.22 3.55 3.03
CA THR A 100 4.01 4.69 2.14
C THR A 100 4.57 4.44 0.74
N VAL A 101 5.74 3.79 0.61
CA VAL A 101 6.28 3.39 -0.70
C VAL A 101 5.38 2.36 -1.38
N TRP A 102 4.79 1.43 -0.63
CA TRP A 102 3.81 0.49 -1.17
C TRP A 102 2.55 1.20 -1.66
N SER A 103 2.01 2.12 -0.86
CA SER A 103 0.86 2.95 -1.23
C SER A 103 1.16 3.80 -2.47
N ALA A 104 2.33 4.43 -2.53
CA ALA A 104 2.77 5.21 -3.68
C ALA A 104 2.91 4.34 -4.95
N THR A 105 3.34 3.07 -4.81
CA THR A 105 3.47 2.14 -5.94
C THR A 105 2.10 1.80 -6.56
N MET A 106 1.00 2.00 -5.86
CA MET A 106 -0.35 1.88 -6.44
C MET A 106 -0.66 2.98 -7.46
N ALA A 107 0.03 4.11 -7.43
CA ALA A 107 -0.19 5.21 -8.37
C ALA A 107 -0.03 4.76 -9.83
N ASP A 108 -0.87 5.30 -10.71
CA ASP A 108 -0.80 5.03 -12.15
C ASP A 108 0.21 5.93 -12.86
N SER A 109 0.44 7.14 -12.34
CA SER A 109 1.41 8.10 -12.88
C SER A 109 2.70 8.10 -12.05
N GLU A 110 3.82 8.34 -12.75
CA GLU A 110 5.11 8.57 -12.08
C GLU A 110 5.09 9.87 -11.25
N SER A 111 4.34 10.88 -11.68
CA SER A 111 4.18 12.13 -10.95
C SER A 111 3.58 11.91 -9.56
N ASP A 112 2.48 11.15 -9.48
CA ASP A 112 1.81 10.87 -8.20
C ASP A 112 2.70 10.01 -7.29
N PHE A 113 3.41 9.05 -7.87
CA PHE A 113 4.41 8.28 -7.11
C PHE A 113 5.46 9.20 -6.51
N GLN A 114 6.07 10.08 -7.30
CA GLN A 114 7.11 11.02 -6.85
C GLN A 114 6.57 12.01 -5.80
N GLU A 115 5.34 12.47 -5.95
CA GLU A 115 4.71 13.36 -4.99
C GLU A 115 4.54 12.71 -3.62
N LEU A 116 4.17 11.43 -3.58
CA LEU A 116 4.06 10.65 -2.33
C LEU A 116 5.42 10.32 -1.70
N ILE A 117 6.48 10.16 -2.51
CA ILE A 117 7.82 9.79 -2.02
C ILE A 117 8.66 11.00 -1.59
N ARG A 118 8.46 12.16 -2.19
CA ARG A 118 9.25 13.37 -1.89
C ARG A 118 9.30 13.72 -0.39
N PRO A 119 8.21 13.65 0.39
CA PRO A 119 8.27 13.92 1.82
C PRO A 119 9.08 12.86 2.61
N ILE A 120 9.12 11.61 2.16
CA ILE A 120 9.98 10.57 2.78
C ILE A 120 11.45 10.93 2.56
N TRP A 121 11.82 11.35 1.35
CA TRP A 121 13.16 11.83 1.06
C TRP A 121 13.53 13.02 1.96
N LYS A 122 12.60 13.94 2.17
CA LYS A 122 12.76 15.06 3.09
C LYS A 122 12.98 14.58 4.53
N TYR A 123 12.18 13.63 5.01
CA TYR A 123 12.36 13.00 6.32
C TYR A 123 13.77 12.45 6.50
N VAL A 124 14.24 11.62 5.58
CA VAL A 124 15.56 10.97 5.67
C VAL A 124 16.69 11.98 5.73
N ASN A 125 16.57 13.13 5.05
CA ASN A 125 17.60 14.16 5.02
C ASN A 125 17.54 15.11 6.22
N GLU A 126 16.36 15.42 6.73
CA GLU A 126 16.16 16.47 7.74
C GLU A 126 15.96 15.93 9.17
N THR A 127 15.73 14.62 9.35
CA THR A 127 15.57 14.05 10.67
C THR A 127 16.77 14.36 11.58
N SER A 128 16.50 14.78 12.81
CA SER A 128 17.51 14.96 13.85
C SER A 128 17.98 13.64 14.44
N SER A 129 17.26 12.56 14.23
CA SER A 129 17.56 11.23 14.75
C SER A 129 18.82 10.66 14.08
N ARG A 130 19.85 10.36 14.87
CA ARG A 130 21.11 9.77 14.42
C ARG A 130 21.19 8.29 14.82
N VAL A 131 20.19 7.53 14.41
CA VAL A 131 20.06 6.09 14.65
C VAL A 131 20.01 5.37 13.29
N PRO A 132 20.23 4.06 13.24
CA PRO A 132 19.95 3.31 12.02
C PRO A 132 18.54 3.60 11.53
N LEU A 133 18.35 3.70 10.22
CA LEU A 133 17.08 4.07 9.61
C LEU A 133 15.94 3.23 10.18
N GLY A 134 14.98 3.91 10.82
CA GLY A 134 13.72 3.33 11.27
C GLY A 134 12.67 3.49 10.19
N ASP A 135 11.78 2.51 10.10
CA ASP A 135 10.62 2.60 9.21
C ASP A 135 9.53 3.53 9.75
N TRP A 136 9.46 3.72 11.06
CA TRP A 136 8.40 4.42 11.77
C TRP A 136 8.87 5.79 12.28
N TYR A 137 8.12 6.84 11.95
CA TYR A 137 8.50 8.22 12.23
C TYR A 137 7.30 9.16 12.34
N GLU A 138 7.53 10.34 12.93
CA GLU A 138 6.56 11.41 13.06
C GLU A 138 6.53 12.28 11.79
N THR A 139 5.39 12.35 11.11
CA THR A 139 5.27 13.05 9.84
C THR A 139 5.24 14.58 9.95
N LEU A 140 5.14 15.13 11.15
CA LEU A 140 5.15 16.58 11.39
C LEU A 140 6.56 17.14 11.63
N ASN A 141 7.41 16.42 12.37
CA ASN A 141 8.71 16.93 12.85
C ASN A 141 9.91 16.04 12.49
N ALA A 142 9.68 14.89 11.85
CA ALA A 142 10.73 13.94 11.43
C ALA A 142 11.43 13.20 12.57
N ASP A 143 10.87 13.12 13.76
CA ASP A 143 11.41 12.29 14.82
C ASP A 143 11.12 10.81 14.52
N TYR A 144 12.09 9.93 14.80
CA TYR A 144 11.82 8.49 14.71
C TYR A 144 10.90 8.03 15.86
N ILE A 145 10.13 6.97 15.62
CA ILE A 145 9.23 6.39 16.62
C ILE A 145 9.54 4.90 16.80
N ASN A 146 9.64 4.46 18.05
CA ASN A 146 9.72 3.09 18.54
C ASN A 146 10.87 2.24 17.94
N PHE A 147 10.68 1.66 16.76
CA PHE A 147 11.53 0.60 16.22
C PHE A 147 12.71 1.13 15.41
N ARG A 148 13.85 0.44 15.50
CA ARG A 148 15.08 0.76 14.76
C ARG A 148 15.56 -0.44 13.97
N ALA A 149 16.23 -0.19 12.86
CA ALA A 149 16.96 -1.21 12.09
C ALA A 149 16.16 -2.48 11.80
N ARG A 150 14.86 -2.35 11.50
CA ARG A 150 14.02 -3.49 11.12
C ARG A 150 14.16 -3.79 9.62
N SER A 151 14.11 -5.09 9.27
CA SER A 151 14.20 -5.55 7.88
C SER A 151 13.06 -5.04 6.98
N VAL A 152 11.94 -4.60 7.55
CA VAL A 152 10.81 -4.01 6.80
C VAL A 152 11.19 -2.79 5.97
N VAL A 153 12.29 -2.11 6.32
CA VAL A 153 12.87 -1.03 5.51
C VAL A 153 13.16 -1.48 4.06
N GLY A 154 13.37 -2.78 3.84
CA GLY A 154 13.45 -3.35 2.49
C GLY A 154 12.19 -3.12 1.63
N GLY A 155 11.05 -2.81 2.25
CA GLY A 155 9.81 -2.44 1.56
C GLY A 155 9.93 -1.22 0.64
N VAL A 156 10.94 -0.36 0.82
CA VAL A 156 11.22 0.77 -0.07
C VAL A 156 11.57 0.35 -1.51
N PHE A 157 11.92 -0.92 -1.73
CA PHE A 157 12.17 -1.47 -3.06
C PHE A 157 10.91 -1.95 -3.81
N MET A 158 9.71 -1.72 -3.27
CA MET A 158 8.46 -2.19 -3.87
C MET A 158 8.26 -1.71 -5.30
N LYS A 159 8.57 -0.45 -5.61
CA LYS A 159 8.48 0.08 -6.98
C LYS A 159 9.39 -0.67 -7.97
N SER A 160 10.60 -0.99 -7.54
CA SER A 160 11.55 -1.77 -8.34
C SER A 160 11.06 -3.20 -8.54
N LEU A 161 10.49 -3.82 -7.51
CA LEU A 161 9.88 -5.15 -7.60
C LEU A 161 8.68 -5.15 -8.55
N ASP A 162 7.80 -4.16 -8.45
CA ASP A 162 6.64 -4.00 -9.35
C ASP A 162 7.10 -3.91 -10.81
N HIS A 163 8.09 -3.06 -11.09
CA HIS A 163 8.67 -2.93 -12.43
C HIS A 163 9.24 -4.26 -12.95
N TYR A 164 10.03 -4.95 -12.13
CA TYR A 164 10.63 -6.24 -12.50
C TYR A 164 9.57 -7.31 -12.80
N LEU A 165 8.57 -7.46 -11.94
CA LEU A 165 7.53 -8.48 -12.11
C LEU A 165 6.62 -8.21 -13.30
N ARG A 166 6.29 -6.95 -13.57
CA ARG A 166 5.50 -6.56 -14.74
C ARG A 166 6.25 -6.82 -16.05
N ASN A 167 7.55 -6.56 -16.09
CA ASN A 167 8.35 -6.85 -17.27
C ASN A 167 8.48 -8.35 -17.55
N LYS A 168 8.48 -9.19 -16.51
CA LYS A 168 8.48 -10.65 -16.69
C LYS A 168 7.14 -11.23 -17.19
N ARG A 169 6.05 -10.49 -17.07
CA ARG A 169 4.73 -10.94 -17.54
C ARG A 169 4.41 -10.53 -18.99
N LYS A 170 5.21 -9.63 -19.55
CA LYS A 170 5.16 -9.27 -20.98
C LYS A 170 5.92 -10.31 -21.79
#